data_e610e8b7a78acff26542b14d24efe41f
#
_entry.id   e610e8b7a78acff26542b14d24efe41f
#
_cell.length_a   1.000
_cell.length_b   1.000
_cell.length_c   1.000
_cell.angle_alpha   90.00
_cell.angle_beta   90.00
_cell.angle_gamma   90.00
#
_symmetry.space_group_name_H-M   'P 1'
#
loop_
_entity.id
_entity.type
_entity.pdbx_description
1 polymer ?
#
loop_
_entity_poly.entity_id
_entity_poly.type
_entity_poly.pdbx_seq_one_letter_code
_entity_poly.pdbx_strand_id
1 'polypeptide(L)'
;KPDSQDICFVPDGDYGKFIEHFTGKTFESGNFMDVNGNVVGTHKNQIFYTVGQRRGLGVTFGKPVFVCGKNAAENTVILGENKDLMKTEILVRDVNLISVPELNEPFRGTAKLRYSQKAAPVTVYPNECGLRLVFDEPQRAPAAGQAAVIYDGDYVFGGGVIVSAK
;
A
#
# COMPACT_ATOMS: atom_id res chain seq x y z
N LYS A 1 -18.98 -18.16 1.63
CA LYS A 1 -19.63 -16.99 1.06
C LYS A 1 -18.56 -15.92 0.93
N PRO A 2 -18.26 -15.36 -0.27
CA PRO A 2 -17.34 -14.27 -0.36
C PRO A 2 -17.89 -13.07 0.42
N ASP A 3 -17.03 -12.42 1.21
CA ASP A 3 -17.42 -11.21 1.91
C ASP A 3 -17.79 -10.14 0.89
N SER A 4 -18.87 -9.41 1.13
CA SER A 4 -19.18 -8.21 0.36
C SER A 4 -18.08 -7.19 0.62
N GLN A 5 -17.36 -6.83 -0.42
CA GLN A 5 -16.31 -5.82 -0.35
C GLN A 5 -16.80 -4.45 -0.79
N ASP A 6 -18.08 -4.35 -1.11
CA ASP A 6 -18.69 -3.11 -1.53
C ASP A 6 -19.00 -2.23 -0.33
N ILE A 7 -18.60 -0.97 -0.43
CA ILE A 7 -18.88 0.01 0.59
C ILE A 7 -20.36 0.41 0.47
N CYS A 8 -21.15 0.18 1.52
CA CYS A 8 -22.61 0.31 1.50
C CYS A 8 -23.13 1.72 1.13
N PHE A 9 -22.30 2.77 1.27
CA PHE A 9 -22.67 4.15 0.88
C PHE A 9 -22.17 4.54 -0.52
N VAL A 10 -21.61 3.59 -1.30
CA VAL A 10 -21.26 3.74 -2.72
C VAL A 10 -21.94 2.63 -3.52
N PRO A 11 -23.30 2.68 -3.66
CA PRO A 11 -24.09 1.59 -4.20
C PRO A 11 -23.84 1.28 -5.68
N ASP A 12 -23.33 2.25 -6.43
CA ASP A 12 -22.96 2.12 -7.85
C ASP A 12 -21.52 1.64 -8.05
N GLY A 13 -20.74 1.47 -6.97
CA GLY A 13 -19.33 1.08 -7.02
C GLY A 13 -18.40 2.12 -7.66
N ASP A 14 -18.89 3.30 -8.01
CA ASP A 14 -18.09 4.38 -8.60
C ASP A 14 -17.49 5.27 -7.50
N TYR A 15 -16.44 4.75 -6.87
CA TYR A 15 -15.71 5.47 -5.81
C TYR A 15 -15.13 6.81 -6.27
N GLY A 16 -14.80 6.94 -7.56
CA GLY A 16 -14.28 8.19 -8.11
C GLY A 16 -15.31 9.29 -8.05
N LYS A 17 -16.53 9.04 -8.55
CA LYS A 17 -17.65 9.98 -8.46
C LYS A 17 -18.02 10.31 -7.02
N PHE A 18 -18.02 9.28 -6.14
CA PHE A 18 -18.28 9.51 -4.73
C PHE A 18 -17.27 10.49 -4.12
N ILE A 19 -15.96 10.29 -4.37
CA ILE A 19 -14.90 11.16 -3.85
C ILE A 19 -15.01 12.57 -4.46
N GLU A 20 -15.28 12.71 -5.76
CA GLU A 20 -15.52 14.00 -6.42
C GLU A 20 -16.68 14.74 -5.76
N HIS A 21 -17.80 14.05 -5.57
CA HIS A 21 -18.99 14.65 -4.93
C HIS A 21 -18.71 15.05 -3.48
N PHE A 22 -18.07 14.17 -2.71
CA PHE A 22 -17.78 14.40 -1.29
C PHE A 22 -16.74 15.50 -1.05
N THR A 23 -15.72 15.59 -1.91
CA THR A 23 -14.62 16.56 -1.75
C THR A 23 -14.87 17.87 -2.50
N GLY A 24 -15.82 17.90 -3.43
CA GLY A 24 -16.03 19.01 -4.36
C GLY A 24 -14.87 19.22 -5.34
N LYS A 25 -13.97 18.25 -5.48
CA LYS A 25 -12.78 18.33 -6.34
C LYS A 25 -13.02 17.53 -7.62
N THR A 26 -12.71 18.12 -8.76
CA THR A 26 -12.56 17.39 -10.03
C THR A 26 -11.16 16.83 -10.13
N PHE A 27 -11.05 15.61 -10.67
CA PHE A 27 -9.79 14.92 -10.81
C PHE A 27 -9.32 14.91 -12.25
N GLU A 28 -8.18 15.52 -12.50
CA GLU A 28 -7.58 15.59 -13.82
C GLU A 28 -6.91 14.29 -14.23
N SER A 29 -6.81 14.08 -15.54
CA SER A 29 -6.02 12.99 -16.12
C SER A 29 -4.54 13.18 -15.80
N GLY A 30 -3.82 12.06 -15.66
CA GLY A 30 -2.39 12.06 -15.42
C GLY A 30 -1.67 11.02 -16.26
N ASN A 31 -0.38 10.81 -16.01
CA ASN A 31 0.45 9.93 -16.78
C ASN A 31 0.72 8.59 -16.09
N PHE A 32 0.62 7.50 -16.83
CA PHE A 32 1.30 6.27 -16.48
C PHE A 32 2.79 6.39 -16.82
N MET A 33 3.63 6.02 -15.88
CA MET A 33 5.09 5.97 -16.06
C MET A 33 5.58 4.55 -15.81
N ASP A 34 6.64 4.15 -16.50
CA ASP A 34 7.36 2.92 -16.15
C ASP A 34 8.30 3.16 -14.94
N VAL A 35 8.92 2.09 -14.45
CA VAL A 35 9.90 2.17 -13.33
C VAL A 35 11.16 2.97 -13.68
N ASN A 36 11.41 3.27 -14.96
CA ASN A 36 12.54 4.07 -15.43
C ASN A 36 12.18 5.56 -15.61
N GLY A 37 10.91 5.92 -15.36
CA GLY A 37 10.43 7.30 -15.50
C GLY A 37 9.93 7.67 -16.90
N ASN A 38 9.78 6.72 -17.83
CA ASN A 38 9.23 7.00 -19.15
C ASN A 38 7.69 7.03 -19.10
N VAL A 39 7.08 7.98 -19.79
CA VAL A 39 5.63 8.03 -19.96
C VAL A 39 5.21 6.91 -20.91
N VAL A 40 4.29 6.06 -20.45
CA VAL A 40 3.82 4.87 -21.18
C VAL A 40 2.33 4.87 -21.47
N GLY A 41 1.63 5.94 -21.08
CA GLY A 41 0.21 6.14 -21.33
C GLY A 41 -0.39 7.21 -20.43
N THR A 42 -1.71 7.37 -20.48
CA THR A 42 -2.45 8.31 -19.66
C THR A 42 -3.53 7.58 -18.85
N HIS A 43 -3.86 8.10 -17.69
CA HIS A 43 -4.93 7.59 -16.83
C HIS A 43 -5.94 8.68 -16.49
N LYS A 44 -7.16 8.30 -16.12
CA LYS A 44 -8.24 9.24 -15.77
C LYS A 44 -7.89 10.06 -14.52
N ASN A 45 -7.40 9.42 -13.47
CA ASN A 45 -6.80 10.00 -12.27
C ASN A 45 -6.23 8.89 -11.38
N GLN A 46 -5.19 9.19 -10.62
CA GLN A 46 -4.54 8.24 -9.73
C GLN A 46 -5.42 7.64 -8.61
N ILE A 47 -6.55 8.27 -8.26
CA ILE A 47 -7.47 7.75 -7.24
C ILE A 47 -8.10 6.42 -7.64
N PHE A 48 -8.24 6.16 -8.96
CA PHE A 48 -8.82 4.92 -9.48
C PHE A 48 -7.86 3.73 -9.46
N TYR A 49 -6.61 3.94 -9.02
CA TYR A 49 -5.57 2.91 -9.07
C TYR A 49 -5.05 2.57 -7.68
N THR A 50 -4.85 1.29 -7.44
CA THR A 50 -4.34 0.75 -6.17
C THR A 50 -3.04 -0.01 -6.41
N VAL A 51 -2.06 0.13 -5.52
CA VAL A 51 -0.79 -0.62 -5.58
C VAL A 51 -1.06 -2.12 -5.58
N GLY A 52 -0.49 -2.81 -6.57
CA GLY A 52 -0.73 -4.23 -6.85
C GLY A 52 -1.84 -4.51 -7.86
N GLN A 53 -2.60 -3.49 -8.31
CA GLN A 53 -3.64 -3.64 -9.33
C GLN A 53 -3.03 -4.04 -10.68
N ARG A 54 -3.67 -5.01 -11.36
CA ARG A 54 -3.27 -5.51 -12.68
C ARG A 54 -4.33 -5.22 -13.75
N ARG A 55 -5.62 -5.30 -13.38
CA ARG A 55 -6.74 -5.16 -14.33
C ARG A 55 -7.25 -3.72 -14.38
N GLY A 56 -7.90 -3.34 -15.49
CA GLY A 56 -8.52 -2.02 -15.62
C GLY A 56 -7.53 -0.87 -15.80
N LEU A 57 -6.29 -1.14 -16.23
CA LEU A 57 -5.29 -0.09 -16.46
C LEU A 57 -5.51 0.66 -17.77
N GLY A 58 -6.21 0.08 -18.75
CA GLY A 58 -6.45 0.71 -20.05
C GLY A 58 -5.23 0.80 -20.97
N VAL A 59 -4.11 0.16 -20.59
CA VAL A 59 -2.86 0.12 -21.35
C VAL A 59 -2.40 -1.32 -21.56
N THR A 60 -1.75 -1.58 -22.70
CA THR A 60 -1.28 -2.93 -23.08
C THR A 60 0.22 -2.90 -23.33
N PHE A 61 0.97 -3.80 -22.69
CA PHE A 61 2.44 -3.86 -22.76
C PHE A 61 2.98 -5.17 -23.31
N GLY A 62 2.14 -6.04 -23.87
CA GLY A 62 2.55 -7.38 -24.31
C GLY A 62 2.99 -8.32 -23.16
N LYS A 63 3.09 -7.82 -21.93
CA LYS A 63 3.41 -8.55 -20.69
C LYS A 63 2.55 -8.04 -19.52
N PRO A 64 2.36 -8.87 -18.48
CA PRO A 64 1.63 -8.42 -17.30
C PRO A 64 2.33 -7.26 -16.60
N VAL A 65 1.61 -6.14 -16.41
CA VAL A 65 2.06 -5.00 -15.61
C VAL A 65 1.13 -4.75 -14.44
N PHE A 66 1.67 -4.11 -13.41
CA PHE A 66 1.02 -3.83 -12.14
C PHE A 66 1.26 -2.37 -11.75
N VAL A 67 0.35 -1.81 -10.98
CA VAL A 67 0.58 -0.53 -10.29
C VAL A 67 1.60 -0.77 -9.19
N CYS A 68 2.78 -0.19 -9.32
CA CYS A 68 3.89 -0.32 -8.36
C CYS A 68 3.98 0.86 -7.40
N GLY A 69 3.44 2.02 -7.78
CA GLY A 69 3.44 3.22 -6.97
C GLY A 69 2.56 4.31 -7.55
N LYS A 70 2.40 5.38 -6.78
CA LYS A 70 1.69 6.60 -7.19
C LYS A 70 2.46 7.81 -6.66
N ASN A 71 2.53 8.88 -7.44
CA ASN A 71 3.01 10.19 -7.02
C ASN A 71 1.85 11.19 -7.10
N ALA A 72 1.36 11.60 -5.93
CA ALA A 72 0.22 12.50 -5.84
C ALA A 72 0.55 13.92 -6.32
N ALA A 73 1.78 14.38 -6.11
CA ALA A 73 2.20 15.74 -6.48
C ALA A 73 2.27 15.90 -8.01
N GLU A 74 2.66 14.85 -8.72
CA GLU A 74 2.82 14.85 -10.18
C GLU A 74 1.63 14.21 -10.90
N ASN A 75 0.62 13.74 -10.15
CA ASN A 75 -0.51 12.99 -10.67
C ASN A 75 -0.06 11.84 -11.59
N THR A 76 0.91 11.03 -11.11
CA THR A 76 1.46 9.90 -11.88
C THR A 76 1.18 8.56 -11.21
N VAL A 77 1.01 7.53 -12.02
CA VAL A 77 0.86 6.13 -11.61
C VAL A 77 2.01 5.33 -12.22
N ILE A 78 2.82 4.70 -11.36
CA ILE A 78 4.00 3.94 -11.78
C ILE A 78 3.60 2.50 -12.06
N LEU A 79 3.89 2.02 -13.26
CA LEU A 79 3.65 0.66 -13.71
C LEU A 79 4.96 -0.12 -13.79
N GLY A 80 4.92 -1.38 -13.35
CA GLY A 80 6.09 -2.26 -13.36
C GLY A 80 5.69 -3.74 -13.39
N GLU A 81 6.67 -4.61 -13.29
CA GLU A 81 6.51 -6.05 -13.25
C GLU A 81 6.23 -6.53 -11.80
N ASN A 82 5.92 -7.82 -11.65
CA ASN A 82 5.67 -8.37 -10.31
C ASN A 82 6.87 -8.22 -9.35
N LYS A 83 8.10 -8.28 -9.86
CA LYS A 83 9.32 -8.07 -9.05
C LYS A 83 9.38 -6.68 -8.43
N ASP A 84 8.85 -5.65 -9.12
CA ASP A 84 8.88 -4.26 -8.67
C ASP A 84 7.88 -3.99 -7.52
N LEU A 85 6.95 -4.93 -7.29
CA LEU A 85 6.02 -4.92 -6.15
C LEU A 85 6.64 -5.46 -4.86
N MET A 86 7.77 -6.17 -4.95
CA MET A 86 8.40 -6.85 -3.83
C MET A 86 9.24 -5.88 -3.01
N LYS A 87 8.94 -5.75 -1.71
CA LYS A 87 9.56 -4.79 -0.80
C LYS A 87 9.98 -5.47 0.50
N THR A 88 11.14 -5.14 0.99
CA THR A 88 11.68 -5.70 2.25
C THR A 88 11.62 -4.74 3.42
N GLU A 89 11.64 -3.44 3.16
CA GLU A 89 11.62 -2.42 4.19
C GLU A 89 10.34 -1.59 4.12
N ILE A 90 9.64 -1.46 5.25
CA ILE A 90 8.37 -0.74 5.37
C ILE A 90 8.50 0.30 6.49
N LEU A 91 8.16 1.53 6.19
CA LEU A 91 8.05 2.59 7.19
C LEU A 91 6.59 2.74 7.64
N VAL A 92 6.41 2.82 8.95
CA VAL A 92 5.10 2.89 9.63
C VAL A 92 5.07 4.09 10.56
N ARG A 93 3.99 4.86 10.55
CA ARG A 93 3.68 5.96 11.47
C ARG A 93 2.38 5.72 12.22
N ASP A 94 1.97 6.69 13.03
CA ASP A 94 0.76 6.62 13.85
C ASP A 94 0.72 5.30 14.65
N VAL A 95 1.85 5.02 15.30
CA VAL A 95 2.12 3.75 15.97
C VAL A 95 1.30 3.64 17.25
N ASN A 96 0.62 2.50 17.39
CA ASN A 96 -0.02 2.08 18.62
C ASN A 96 0.62 0.77 19.10
N LEU A 97 1.39 0.82 20.19
CA LEU A 97 1.95 -0.35 20.86
C LEU A 97 0.96 -0.83 21.92
N ILE A 98 0.75 -2.14 22.01
CA ILE A 98 -0.20 -2.78 22.91
C ILE A 98 0.52 -3.56 24.00
N SER A 99 1.59 -4.27 23.64
CA SER A 99 2.31 -5.16 24.56
C SER A 99 3.35 -4.45 25.41
N VAL A 100 3.84 -3.28 24.99
CA VAL A 100 4.86 -2.48 25.68
C VAL A 100 4.50 -0.99 25.58
N PRO A 101 4.88 -0.17 26.57
CA PRO A 101 4.62 1.27 26.51
C PRO A 101 5.48 1.97 25.45
N GLU A 102 6.67 1.44 25.15
CA GLU A 102 7.63 2.02 24.22
C GLU A 102 8.55 0.94 23.65
N LEU A 103 9.03 1.12 22.43
CA LEU A 103 10.02 0.26 21.77
C LEU A 103 11.36 1.02 21.68
N ASN A 104 12.31 0.69 22.53
CA ASN A 104 13.63 1.32 22.60
C ASN A 104 14.73 0.51 21.91
N GLU A 105 14.50 -0.78 21.70
CA GLU A 105 15.42 -1.71 21.07
C GLU A 105 14.73 -2.47 19.92
N PRO A 106 15.50 -3.04 18.98
CA PRO A 106 14.91 -3.85 17.92
C PRO A 106 14.12 -5.04 18.46
N PHE A 107 12.90 -5.23 17.95
CA PHE A 107 12.02 -6.32 18.32
C PHE A 107 11.91 -7.33 17.17
N ARG A 108 12.02 -8.62 17.49
CA ARG A 108 11.86 -9.70 16.53
C ARG A 108 10.50 -10.35 16.68
N GLY A 109 9.70 -10.34 15.61
CA GLY A 109 8.37 -10.93 15.59
C GLY A 109 7.90 -11.28 14.19
N THR A 110 6.58 -11.22 14.00
CA THR A 110 5.97 -11.35 12.67
C THR A 110 5.05 -10.17 12.39
N ALA A 111 4.80 -9.86 11.12
CA ALA A 111 3.85 -8.81 10.78
C ALA A 111 2.98 -9.16 9.57
N LYS A 112 1.77 -8.57 9.54
CA LYS A 112 0.85 -8.56 8.40
C LYS A 112 0.70 -7.15 7.88
N LEU A 113 0.74 -7.01 6.56
CA LEU A 113 0.53 -5.74 5.85
C LEU A 113 -0.84 -5.67 5.18
N ARG A 114 -1.61 -6.78 5.23
CA ARG A 114 -2.99 -6.91 4.72
C ARG A 114 -3.72 -7.98 5.50
N TYR A 115 -5.02 -7.84 5.62
CA TYR A 115 -5.89 -8.81 6.33
C TYR A 115 -5.72 -10.25 5.81
N SER A 116 -5.77 -10.44 4.49
CA SER A 116 -5.69 -11.77 3.86
C SER A 116 -4.29 -12.37 3.78
N GLN A 117 -3.24 -11.62 4.18
CA GLN A 117 -1.85 -12.07 4.13
C GLN A 117 -1.51 -12.91 5.36
N LYS A 118 -0.67 -13.94 5.20
CA LYS A 118 -0.04 -14.62 6.34
C LYS A 118 0.96 -13.68 7.00
N ALA A 119 1.11 -13.80 8.32
CA ALA A 119 2.16 -13.09 9.04
C ALA A 119 3.54 -13.59 8.57
N ALA A 120 4.45 -12.65 8.31
CA ALA A 120 5.80 -12.93 7.84
C ALA A 120 6.84 -12.46 8.87
N PRO A 121 7.97 -13.19 9.03
CA PRO A 121 9.03 -12.81 9.96
C PRO A 121 9.59 -11.42 9.66
N VAL A 122 9.76 -10.62 10.71
CA VAL A 122 10.18 -9.23 10.63
C VAL A 122 11.02 -8.82 11.82
N THR A 123 11.99 -7.93 11.61
CA THR A 123 12.64 -7.17 12.68
C THR A 123 12.08 -5.75 12.64
N VAL A 124 11.57 -5.31 13.78
CA VAL A 124 10.99 -3.99 13.98
C VAL A 124 12.01 -3.10 14.68
N TYR A 125 12.34 -1.99 14.08
CA TYR A 125 13.27 -1.01 14.63
C TYR A 125 12.50 0.25 15.03
N PRO A 126 12.84 0.87 16.18
CA PRO A 126 12.37 2.22 16.47
C PRO A 126 12.93 3.19 15.41
N ASN A 127 12.12 4.20 15.06
CA ASN A 127 12.49 5.24 14.10
C ASN A 127 11.91 6.58 14.60
N GLU A 128 12.55 7.70 14.28
CA GLU A 128 12.17 9.05 14.72
C GLU A 128 10.68 9.39 14.48
N CYS A 129 10.11 8.89 13.38
CA CYS A 129 8.71 9.15 13.01
C CYS A 129 7.79 7.93 13.14
N GLY A 130 8.20 6.89 13.89
CA GLY A 130 7.40 5.68 14.05
C GLY A 130 8.21 4.39 14.09
N LEU A 131 7.92 3.42 13.23
CA LEU A 131 8.64 2.16 13.17
C LEU A 131 9.16 1.87 11.76
N ARG A 132 10.30 1.20 11.68
CA ARG A 132 10.86 0.63 10.46
C ARG A 132 10.82 -0.90 10.58
N LEU A 133 10.05 -1.52 9.71
CA LEU A 133 9.88 -2.97 9.62
C LEU A 133 10.79 -3.51 8.52
N VAL A 134 11.69 -4.43 8.85
CA VAL A 134 12.59 -5.11 7.91
C VAL A 134 12.21 -6.58 7.88
N PHE A 135 11.62 -7.02 6.77
CA PHE A 135 11.18 -8.39 6.56
C PHE A 135 12.34 -9.26 6.07
N ASP A 136 12.36 -10.54 6.47
CA ASP A 136 13.34 -11.51 5.99
C ASP A 136 13.15 -11.82 4.52
N GLU A 137 11.87 -11.87 4.08
CA GLU A 137 11.49 -12.13 2.70
C GLU A 137 10.71 -10.96 2.13
N PRO A 138 10.90 -10.61 0.85
CA PRO A 138 10.18 -9.50 0.25
C PRO A 138 8.66 -9.67 0.33
N GLN A 139 7.97 -8.63 0.76
CA GLN A 139 6.52 -8.57 0.88
C GLN A 139 5.91 -7.93 -0.37
N ARG A 140 4.85 -8.58 -0.89
CA ARG A 140 4.23 -8.14 -2.15
C ARG A 140 3.30 -6.95 -1.95
N ALA A 141 3.58 -5.87 -2.66
CA ALA A 141 2.69 -4.70 -2.82
C ALA A 141 2.20 -4.08 -1.49
N PRO A 142 3.09 -3.79 -0.53
CA PRO A 142 2.69 -2.98 0.61
C PRO A 142 2.23 -1.61 0.11
N ALA A 143 1.09 -1.13 0.62
CA ALA A 143 0.50 0.11 0.14
C ALA A 143 0.43 1.14 1.27
N ALA A 144 0.83 2.37 0.98
CA ALA A 144 0.66 3.49 1.88
C ALA A 144 -0.82 3.68 2.26
N GLY A 145 -1.08 4.01 3.52
CA GLY A 145 -2.42 4.14 4.08
C GLY A 145 -3.02 2.83 4.61
N GLN A 146 -2.42 1.67 4.35
CA GLN A 146 -2.83 0.41 4.96
C GLN A 146 -2.20 0.22 6.34
N ALA A 147 -2.85 -0.59 7.19
CA ALA A 147 -2.31 -0.95 8.49
C ALA A 147 -1.24 -2.04 8.37
N ALA A 148 -0.13 -1.86 9.10
CA ALA A 148 0.79 -2.93 9.44
C ALA A 148 0.49 -3.38 10.87
N VAL A 149 0.26 -4.68 11.08
CA VAL A 149 0.00 -5.27 12.39
C VAL A 149 1.16 -6.20 12.75
N ILE A 150 1.76 -5.96 13.91
CA ILE A 150 2.95 -6.67 14.40
C ILE A 150 2.49 -7.64 15.51
N TYR A 151 3.08 -8.83 15.52
CA TYR A 151 2.74 -9.91 16.44
C TYR A 151 3.98 -10.43 17.16
N ASP A 152 3.80 -10.77 18.45
CA ASP A 152 4.70 -11.60 19.26
C ASP A 152 4.01 -12.95 19.46
N GLY A 153 4.42 -13.97 18.69
CA GLY A 153 3.66 -15.22 18.63
C GLY A 153 2.21 -15.00 18.22
N ASP A 154 1.27 -15.36 19.11
CA ASP A 154 -0.16 -15.21 18.91
C ASP A 154 -0.72 -13.86 19.42
N TYR A 155 0.10 -13.04 20.04
CA TYR A 155 -0.33 -11.77 20.62
C TYR A 155 -0.07 -10.61 19.67
N VAL A 156 -0.97 -9.63 19.66
CA VAL A 156 -0.75 -8.38 18.94
C VAL A 156 0.24 -7.51 19.75
N PHE A 157 1.42 -7.32 19.20
CA PHE A 157 2.44 -6.45 19.80
C PHE A 157 2.09 -4.97 19.61
N GLY A 158 1.59 -4.63 18.43
CA GLY A 158 1.20 -3.28 18.07
C GLY A 158 1.06 -3.13 16.56
N GLY A 159 1.08 -1.91 16.08
CA GLY A 159 1.00 -1.63 14.65
C GLY A 159 0.92 -0.15 14.34
N GLY A 160 0.61 0.18 13.09
CA GLY A 160 0.44 1.54 12.64
C GLY A 160 0.15 1.62 11.15
N VAL A 161 0.23 2.81 10.57
CA VAL A 161 -0.11 3.09 9.18
C VAL A 161 1.14 3.06 8.31
N ILE A 162 1.13 2.29 7.22
CA ILE A 162 2.22 2.24 6.25
C ILE A 162 2.36 3.60 5.56
N VAL A 163 3.57 4.15 5.54
CA VAL A 163 3.90 5.40 4.86
C VAL A 163 4.60 5.15 3.53
N SER A 164 5.60 4.27 3.56
CA SER A 164 6.40 3.95 2.38
C SER A 164 6.97 2.54 2.46
N ALA A 165 7.42 2.02 1.33
CA ALA A 165 8.05 0.72 1.19
C ALA A 165 9.18 0.76 0.16
N LYS A 166 10.30 0.09 0.49
CA LYS A 166 11.50 0.00 -0.35
C LYS A 166 11.91 -1.45 -0.61
#